data_ac44c755f4a5035fea24dac56a7cc34f
#
_entry.id   ac44c755f4a5035fea24dac56a7cc34f
#
_cell.length_a   1.000
_cell.length_b   1.000
_cell.length_c   1.000
_cell.angle_alpha   90.00
_cell.angle_beta   90.00
_cell.angle_gamma   90.00
#
_symmetry.space_group_name_H-M   'P 1'
#
loop_
_entity.id
_entity.type
_entity.pdbx_description
1 polymer ?
#
loop_
_entity_poly.entity_id
_entity_poly.type
_entity_poly.pdbx_seq_one_letter_code
_entity_poly.pdbx_strand_id
1 'polypeptide(L)'
;MLRREYKLYKSVENRDALTVLYNREDYEIITTFMITEVTDFYLDVREALESVITGNLEEYAFDGNLLGIEIGKEITEVYFQFEEEILGSPCFISTDELYKLVIEWKEIEDRMYRGEDIFPLMIEG
;
A
#
# COMPACT_ATOMS: atom_id res chain seq x y z
N MET A 1 10.27 -10.92 10.30
CA MET A 1 10.55 -10.54 8.91
C MET A 1 9.25 -10.54 8.12
N LEU A 2 8.95 -9.45 7.44
CA LEU A 2 7.75 -9.35 6.63
C LEU A 2 7.94 -10.07 5.30
N ARG A 3 7.14 -11.11 5.06
CA ARG A 3 7.13 -11.84 3.80
C ARG A 3 5.93 -11.34 2.98
N ARG A 4 6.15 -11.08 1.69
CA ARG A 4 5.08 -10.67 0.80
C ARG A 4 5.18 -11.43 -0.51
N GLU A 5 4.02 -11.82 -1.00
CA GLU A 5 3.90 -12.53 -2.27
C GLU A 5 3.06 -11.71 -3.22
N TYR A 6 3.65 -11.33 -4.34
CA TYR A 6 2.98 -10.56 -5.38
C TYR A 6 2.44 -11.53 -6.43
N LYS A 7 1.17 -11.36 -6.78
CA LYS A 7 0.48 -12.22 -7.75
C LYS A 7 -0.31 -11.40 -8.73
N LEU A 8 -0.60 -12.00 -9.87
CA LEU A 8 -1.53 -11.43 -10.83
C LEU A 8 -2.90 -12.06 -10.69
N TYR A 9 -3.92 -11.26 -10.94
CA TYR A 9 -5.30 -11.75 -11.04
C TYR A 9 -5.97 -11.04 -12.22
N LYS A 10 -7.09 -11.59 -12.69
CA LYS A 10 -7.87 -10.95 -13.75
C LYS A 10 -8.90 -10.01 -13.14
N SER A 11 -8.86 -8.76 -13.56
CA SER A 11 -9.86 -7.78 -13.17
C SER A 11 -11.19 -8.06 -13.86
N VAL A 12 -12.24 -7.30 -13.49
CA VAL A 12 -13.55 -7.40 -14.13
C VAL A 12 -13.50 -7.11 -15.63
N GLU A 13 -12.47 -6.38 -16.08
CA GLU A 13 -12.25 -6.07 -17.50
C GLU A 13 -11.34 -7.10 -18.18
N ASN A 14 -11.06 -8.22 -17.53
CA ASN A 14 -10.19 -9.29 -18.00
C ASN A 14 -8.74 -8.83 -18.28
N ARG A 15 -8.27 -7.85 -17.54
CA ARG A 15 -6.88 -7.38 -17.60
C ARG A 15 -6.10 -7.93 -16.43
N ASP A 16 -4.78 -8.05 -16.61
CA ASP A 16 -3.90 -8.42 -15.50
C ASP A 16 -3.87 -7.28 -14.49
N ALA A 17 -4.03 -7.63 -13.23
CA ALA A 17 -3.97 -6.69 -12.11
C ALA A 17 -3.09 -7.28 -11.02
N LEU A 18 -2.42 -6.41 -10.27
CA LEU A 18 -1.49 -6.82 -9.22
C LEU A 18 -2.18 -6.90 -7.86
N THR A 19 -1.86 -7.94 -7.10
CA THR A 19 -2.19 -8.01 -5.68
C THR A 19 -0.98 -8.46 -4.89
N VAL A 20 -1.04 -8.31 -3.57
CA VAL A 20 0.03 -8.73 -2.67
C VAL A 20 -0.57 -9.39 -1.44
N LEU A 21 0.07 -10.46 -0.98
CA LEU A 21 -0.29 -11.13 0.27
C LEU A 21 0.85 -10.94 1.26
N TYR A 22 0.53 -10.39 2.42
CA TYR A 22 1.48 -10.24 3.52
C TYR A 22 1.30 -11.38 4.52
N ASN A 23 2.37 -11.80 5.16
CA ASN A 23 2.31 -12.86 6.17
C ASN A 23 1.86 -12.35 7.55
N ARG A 24 1.01 -11.32 7.57
CA ARG A 24 0.39 -10.76 8.76
C ARG A 24 -1.07 -10.50 8.49
N GLU A 25 -1.95 -11.00 9.36
CA GLU A 25 -3.41 -10.82 9.20
C GLU A 25 -3.82 -9.36 9.30
N ASP A 26 -3.16 -8.59 10.17
CA ASP A 26 -3.47 -7.17 10.35
C ASP A 26 -3.08 -6.30 9.15
N TYR A 27 -2.37 -6.87 8.17
CA TYR A 27 -1.97 -6.17 6.95
C TYR A 27 -2.91 -6.38 5.77
N GLU A 28 -4.06 -7.00 5.96
CA GLU A 28 -5.06 -7.10 4.87
C GLU A 28 -5.49 -5.72 4.38
N ILE A 29 -5.64 -4.76 5.29
CA ILE A 29 -5.97 -3.38 4.93
C ILE A 29 -4.83 -2.73 4.13
N ILE A 30 -3.58 -3.11 4.38
CA ILE A 30 -2.43 -2.61 3.60
C ILE A 30 -2.54 -3.11 2.15
N THR A 31 -2.92 -4.38 1.95
CA THR A 31 -3.18 -4.91 0.60
C THR A 31 -4.23 -4.07 -0.11
N THR A 32 -5.34 -3.81 0.56
CA THR A 32 -6.42 -2.99 0.00
C THR A 32 -5.93 -1.57 -0.32
N PHE A 33 -5.14 -0.99 0.57
CA PHE A 33 -4.56 0.34 0.36
C PHE A 33 -3.69 0.38 -0.90
N MET A 34 -2.86 -0.63 -1.12
CA MET A 34 -2.02 -0.70 -2.32
C MET A 34 -2.87 -0.76 -3.58
N ILE A 35 -3.86 -1.65 -3.60
CA ILE A 35 -4.70 -1.88 -4.78
C ILE A 35 -5.57 -0.67 -5.11
N THR A 36 -6.20 -0.05 -4.10
CA THR A 36 -7.20 0.99 -4.32
C THR A 36 -6.62 2.39 -4.33
N GLU A 37 -5.59 2.66 -3.51
CA GLU A 37 -5.10 4.03 -3.36
C GLU A 37 -3.76 4.25 -4.04
N VAL A 38 -2.80 3.35 -3.80
CA VAL A 38 -1.46 3.54 -4.37
C VAL A 38 -1.48 3.41 -5.89
N THR A 39 -2.28 2.50 -6.43
CA THR A 39 -2.43 2.35 -7.88
C THR A 39 -2.89 3.65 -8.54
N ASP A 40 -3.83 4.36 -7.93
CA ASP A 40 -4.41 5.58 -8.52
C ASP A 40 -3.68 6.86 -8.09
N PHE A 41 -3.09 6.88 -6.88
CA PHE A 41 -2.55 8.10 -6.28
C PHE A 41 -1.10 7.94 -5.82
N TYR A 42 -0.31 7.16 -6.54
CA TYR A 42 1.06 6.86 -6.11
C TYR A 42 1.89 8.10 -5.76
N LEU A 43 1.88 9.11 -6.65
CA LEU A 43 2.68 10.33 -6.42
C LEU A 43 2.22 11.07 -5.17
N ASP A 44 0.90 11.18 -4.97
CA ASP A 44 0.36 11.88 -3.80
C ASP A 44 0.70 11.14 -2.51
N VAL A 45 0.57 9.81 -2.51
CA VAL A 45 0.91 8.99 -1.34
C VAL A 45 2.39 9.08 -1.03
N ARG A 46 3.24 8.95 -2.04
CA ARG A 46 4.69 9.03 -1.87
C ARG A 46 5.11 10.39 -1.33
N GLU A 47 4.60 11.46 -1.90
CA GLU A 47 4.93 12.82 -1.46
C GLU A 47 4.47 13.06 -0.02
N ALA A 48 3.28 12.57 0.34
CA ALA A 48 2.78 12.70 1.70
C ALA A 48 3.70 12.00 2.70
N LEU A 49 4.11 10.77 2.40
CA LEU A 49 5.03 10.04 3.26
C LEU A 49 6.40 10.71 3.35
N GLU A 50 6.94 11.13 2.20
CA GLU A 50 8.24 11.80 2.16
C GLU A 50 8.25 13.12 2.93
N SER A 51 7.16 13.86 2.91
CA SER A 51 7.08 15.14 3.63
C SER A 51 7.24 14.98 5.14
N VAL A 52 6.78 13.86 5.69
CA VAL A 52 6.93 13.56 7.11
C VAL A 52 8.27 12.91 7.39
N ILE A 53 8.69 11.95 6.58
CA ILE A 53 9.97 11.23 6.76
C ILE A 53 11.15 12.21 6.70
N THR A 54 11.12 13.17 5.78
CA THR A 54 12.20 14.15 5.64
C THR A 54 12.16 15.27 6.69
N GLY A 55 11.09 15.31 7.49
CA GLY A 55 10.95 16.31 8.55
C GLY A 55 10.37 17.63 8.11
N ASN A 56 9.91 17.75 6.86
CA ASN A 56 9.25 18.98 6.40
C ASN A 56 7.93 19.22 7.14
N LEU A 57 7.23 18.13 7.47
CA LEU A 57 6.02 18.17 8.26
C LEU A 57 6.17 17.20 9.43
N GLU A 58 5.53 17.51 10.55
CA GLU A 58 5.52 16.60 11.71
C GLU A 58 4.50 15.48 11.52
N GLU A 59 3.40 15.80 10.85
CA GLU A 59 2.34 14.85 10.56
C GLU A 59 1.61 15.31 9.29
N TYR A 60 0.93 14.39 8.64
CA TYR A 60 0.14 14.70 7.45
C TYR A 60 -0.92 13.64 7.24
N ALA A 61 -2.10 14.05 6.83
CA ALA A 61 -3.19 13.13 6.52
C ALA A 61 -3.45 13.14 5.02
N PHE A 62 -3.64 11.96 4.44
CA PHE A 62 -4.02 11.79 3.04
C PHE A 62 -5.28 10.94 2.97
N ASP A 63 -6.30 11.43 2.28
CA ASP A 63 -7.55 10.71 2.06
C ASP A 63 -7.66 10.31 0.59
N GLY A 64 -7.73 9.00 0.34
CA GLY A 64 -7.97 8.46 -0.99
C GLY A 64 -9.47 8.27 -1.26
N ASN A 65 -9.79 7.32 -2.13
CA ASN A 65 -11.18 7.02 -2.47
C ASN A 65 -11.91 6.24 -1.39
N LEU A 66 -11.25 5.22 -0.84
CA LEU A 66 -11.84 4.31 0.14
C LEU A 66 -11.12 4.39 1.48
N LEU A 67 -9.81 4.49 1.44
CA LEU A 67 -8.95 4.50 2.61
C LEU A 67 -8.24 5.83 2.77
N GLY A 68 -7.86 6.11 4.02
CA GLY A 68 -7.01 7.24 4.33
C GLY A 68 -5.83 6.80 5.16
N ILE A 69 -4.84 7.66 5.27
CA ILE A 69 -3.69 7.46 6.15
C ILE A 69 -3.45 8.72 6.97
N GLU A 70 -3.13 8.51 8.23
CA GLU A 70 -2.61 9.57 9.10
C GLU A 70 -1.15 9.24 9.38
N ILE A 71 -0.26 10.07 8.85
CA ILE A 71 1.17 9.83 8.84
C ILE A 71 1.81 10.56 10.00
N GLY A 72 2.43 9.80 10.92
CA GLY A 72 3.31 10.33 11.95
C GLY A 72 4.75 9.97 11.61
N LYS A 73 5.71 10.54 12.33
CA LYS A 73 7.14 10.29 12.07
C LYS A 73 7.52 8.82 12.23
N GLU A 74 6.95 8.15 13.21
CA GLU A 74 7.28 6.74 13.48
C GLU A 74 6.20 5.78 13.04
N ILE A 75 4.93 6.15 13.26
CA ILE A 75 3.77 5.29 13.01
C ILE A 75 2.78 5.99 12.11
N THR A 76 2.24 5.24 11.16
CA THR A 76 1.16 5.68 10.29
C THR A 76 -0.06 4.82 10.57
N GLU A 77 -1.22 5.43 10.68
CA GLU A 77 -2.49 4.72 10.77
C GLU A 77 -3.12 4.63 9.38
N VAL A 78 -3.47 3.40 8.96
CA VAL A 78 -4.19 3.16 7.71
C VAL A 78 -5.61 2.72 8.08
N TYR A 79 -6.62 3.40 7.58
CA TYR A 79 -7.99 3.20 8.00
C TYR A 79 -8.97 3.31 6.82
N PHE A 80 -10.13 2.65 6.96
CA PHE A 80 -11.24 2.86 6.03
C PHE A 80 -11.95 4.16 6.39
N GLN A 81 -12.20 5.01 5.38
CA GLN A 81 -12.88 6.30 5.63
C GLN A 81 -14.36 6.14 5.91
N PHE A 82 -14.95 5.06 5.40
CA PHE A 82 -16.38 4.81 5.48
C PHE A 82 -16.62 3.39 5.94
N GLU A 83 -17.70 3.18 6.69
CA GLU A 83 -18.15 1.86 7.08
C GLU A 83 -17.10 0.99 7.75
N GLU A 84 -16.28 1.59 8.60
CA GLU A 84 -15.20 0.91 9.32
C GLU A 84 -15.70 -0.33 10.07
N GLU A 85 -16.88 -0.26 10.67
CA GLU A 85 -17.47 -1.37 11.40
C GLU A 85 -17.71 -2.59 10.51
N ILE A 86 -17.92 -2.37 9.21
CA ILE A 86 -18.19 -3.42 8.24
C ILE A 86 -16.90 -3.88 7.56
N LEU A 87 -16.04 -2.91 7.18
CA LEU A 87 -14.86 -3.18 6.35
C LEU A 87 -13.62 -3.57 7.15
N GLY A 88 -13.57 -3.24 8.43
CA GLY A 88 -12.49 -3.70 9.31
C GLY A 88 -11.82 -2.60 10.11
N SER A 89 -10.94 -3.04 11.00
CA SER A 89 -10.21 -2.18 11.92
C SER A 89 -9.02 -1.52 11.22
N PRO A 90 -8.60 -0.34 11.70
CA PRO A 90 -7.39 0.30 11.18
C PRO A 90 -6.14 -0.50 11.50
N CYS A 91 -5.08 -0.26 10.75
CA CYS A 91 -3.78 -0.86 10.97
C CYS A 91 -2.76 0.24 11.28
N PHE A 92 -1.96 0.01 12.31
CA PHE A 92 -0.85 0.90 12.66
C PHE A 92 0.44 0.25 12.15
N ILE A 93 1.15 0.93 11.28
CA ILE A 93 2.34 0.43 10.62
C ILE A 93 3.47 1.45 10.76
N SER A 94 4.71 0.98 10.90
CA SER A 94 5.86 1.88 10.88
C SER A 94 5.82 2.72 9.59
N THR A 95 6.01 4.02 9.72
CA THR A 95 5.98 4.94 8.57
C THR A 95 7.05 4.56 7.55
N ASP A 96 8.25 4.20 8.02
CA ASP A 96 9.33 3.77 7.14
C ASP A 96 8.99 2.48 6.41
N GLU A 97 8.35 1.52 7.10
CA GLU A 97 7.93 0.27 6.47
C GLU A 97 6.86 0.52 5.41
N LEU A 98 5.87 1.33 5.72
CA LEU A 98 4.83 1.67 4.74
C LEU A 98 5.44 2.32 3.51
N TYR A 99 6.36 3.25 3.71
CA TYR A 99 7.03 3.91 2.60
C TYR A 99 7.77 2.91 1.70
N LYS A 100 8.53 1.99 2.31
CA LYS A 100 9.21 0.93 1.56
C LYS A 100 8.23 0.07 0.75
N LEU A 101 7.12 -0.29 1.36
CA LEU A 101 6.12 -1.12 0.69
C LEU A 101 5.43 -0.37 -0.48
N VAL A 102 5.18 0.91 -0.32
CA VAL A 102 4.60 1.74 -1.39
C VAL A 102 5.55 1.83 -2.59
N ILE A 103 6.83 2.10 -2.34
CA ILE A 103 7.84 2.16 -3.40
C ILE A 103 7.98 0.80 -4.09
N GLU A 104 8.03 -0.28 -3.31
CA GLU A 104 8.13 -1.64 -3.83
C GLU A 104 6.92 -2.00 -4.71
N TRP A 105 5.72 -1.66 -4.25
CA TRP A 105 4.49 -1.90 -5.01
C TRP A 105 4.59 -1.27 -6.40
N LYS A 106 4.97 0.00 -6.46
CA LYS A 106 5.05 0.73 -7.72
C LYS A 106 6.09 0.13 -8.66
N GLU A 107 7.24 -0.26 -8.13
CA GLU A 107 8.28 -0.89 -8.93
C GLU A 107 7.79 -2.19 -9.55
N ILE A 108 7.12 -3.03 -8.76
CA ILE A 108 6.62 -4.32 -9.23
C ILE A 108 5.46 -4.13 -10.19
N GLU A 109 4.57 -3.16 -9.93
CA GLU A 109 3.49 -2.83 -10.84
C GLU A 109 4.01 -2.37 -12.21
N ASP A 110 5.05 -1.56 -12.23
CA ASP A 110 5.68 -1.12 -13.47
C ASP A 110 6.27 -2.29 -14.25
N ARG A 111 6.86 -3.26 -13.56
CA ARG A 111 7.39 -4.48 -14.19
C ARG A 111 6.27 -5.31 -14.79
N MET A 112 5.13 -5.39 -14.12
CA MET A 112 3.94 -6.05 -14.66
C MET A 112 3.48 -5.37 -15.96
N TYR A 113 3.41 -4.05 -15.97
CA TYR A 113 2.98 -3.31 -17.17
C TYR A 113 3.98 -3.42 -18.30
N ARG A 114 5.26 -3.69 -18.03
CA ARG A 114 6.25 -3.99 -19.07
C ARG A 114 6.16 -5.41 -19.59
N GLY A 115 5.27 -6.23 -19.04
CA GLY A 115 5.07 -7.60 -19.48
C GLY A 115 6.11 -8.59 -18.98
N GLU A 116 6.82 -8.27 -17.90
CA GLU A 116 7.82 -9.17 -17.33
C GLU A 116 7.15 -10.37 -16.66
N ASP A 117 7.65 -11.56 -16.95
CA ASP A 117 7.12 -12.81 -16.43
C ASP A 117 7.84 -13.17 -15.12
N ILE A 118 7.47 -12.49 -14.04
CA ILE A 118 8.11 -12.65 -12.73
C ILE A 118 7.17 -13.18 -11.65
N PHE A 119 5.89 -13.38 -11.99
CA PHE A 119 4.88 -13.73 -10.98
C PHE A 119 4.58 -15.23 -10.95
N PRO A 120 4.26 -15.79 -9.77
CA PRO A 120 4.23 -15.11 -8.46
C PRO A 120 5.64 -14.78 -7.96
N LEU A 121 5.75 -13.66 -7.27
CA LEU A 121 7.04 -13.16 -6.77
C LEU A 121 7.01 -13.09 -5.24
N MET A 122 7.89 -13.83 -4.59
CA MET A 122 8.03 -13.84 -3.14
C MET A 122 9.22 -12.96 -2.74
N ILE A 123 8.98 -12.04 -1.81
CA ILE A 123 10.03 -11.16 -1.27
C ILE A 123 10.05 -11.28 0.25
N GLU A 124 11.24 -11.37 0.83
CA GLU A 124 11.48 -11.39 2.27
C GLU A 124 12.47 -10.30 2.64
N GLY A 125 12.28 -9.72 3.80
CA GLY A 125 13.21 -8.71 4.31
C GLY A 125 12.85 -7.24 4.07
#